data_7cdc6bb461067a815a703a538339444c
#
_entry.id   7cdc6bb461067a815a703a538339444c
#
_cell.length_a   1.000
_cell.length_b   1.000
_cell.length_c   1.000
_cell.angle_alpha   90.00
_cell.angle_beta   90.00
_cell.angle_gamma   90.00
#
_symmetry.space_group_name_H-M   'P 1'
#
loop_
_entity.id
_entity.type
_entity.pdbx_description
1 polymer ?
#
loop_
_entity_poly.entity_id
_entity_poly.type
_entity_poly.pdbx_seq_one_letter_code
_entity_poly.pdbx_strand_id
1 'polypeptide(L)'
;MEYSRRSLTILTLILVAALAPAPAFGSAIIGRNVTGATLSIDRQGRAHVSYRSGGRERSVVAWGAINARAPSTHTAQVKFRLRYGLRGGGVCLPYDGPPLAWLLKACKAQDGSYWALQSWVRLKPNYGGTRGAMELHLSHWRGALPALSLYQNWAYGKYRHFFGRLTYRGRGVYGFTATGHGAPLDSYGRNIYVDTFNSRYGKGWHRENSFLTHHRGHTLGDFCYGFFPHFGHPSGQGTKYRATAEGPGVTPVVMWAADDIGAYDATVQQQMQSLERSWGDPKCRA
;
A
#
# COMPACT_ATOMS: atom_id res chain seq x y z
N MET A 1 71.88 -4.92 24.70
CA MET A 1 70.70 -5.74 24.93
C MET A 1 69.49 -4.80 25.05
N GLU A 2 68.86 -4.51 23.92
CA GLU A 2 67.68 -3.63 23.89
C GLU A 2 66.45 -4.49 23.64
N TYR A 3 65.53 -4.48 24.59
CA TYR A 3 64.22 -5.14 24.48
C TYR A 3 63.23 -4.15 23.83
N SER A 4 62.90 -4.39 22.57
CA SER A 4 61.85 -3.70 21.85
C SER A 4 60.45 -4.15 22.38
N ARG A 5 59.75 -3.21 22.99
CA ARG A 5 58.31 -3.36 23.33
C ARG A 5 57.47 -3.08 22.11
N ARG A 6 56.89 -4.12 21.53
CA ARG A 6 55.84 -4.00 20.49
C ARG A 6 54.51 -3.75 21.19
N SER A 7 53.97 -2.54 21.08
CA SER A 7 52.61 -2.19 21.50
C SER A 7 51.62 -2.79 20.50
N LEU A 8 50.80 -3.72 20.95
CA LEU A 8 49.71 -4.29 20.20
C LEU A 8 48.47 -3.37 20.31
N THR A 9 48.25 -2.54 19.32
CA THR A 9 47.03 -1.70 19.24
C THR A 9 45.89 -2.55 18.74
N ILE A 10 44.97 -2.94 19.62
CA ILE A 10 43.74 -3.62 19.28
C ILE A 10 42.79 -2.57 18.74
N LEU A 11 42.59 -2.56 17.42
CA LEU A 11 41.60 -1.73 16.73
C LEU A 11 40.20 -2.41 16.87
N THR A 12 39.43 -1.91 17.83
CA THR A 12 38.03 -2.39 18.03
C THR A 12 37.17 -1.75 16.95
N LEU A 13 36.86 -2.53 15.89
CA LEU A 13 35.96 -2.13 14.84
C LEU A 13 34.53 -2.20 15.41
N ILE A 14 33.96 -1.06 15.79
CA ILE A 14 32.54 -0.95 16.16
C ILE A 14 31.75 -1.02 14.86
N LEU A 15 31.17 -2.18 14.60
CA LEU A 15 30.21 -2.39 13.50
C LEU A 15 28.89 -1.69 13.88
N VAL A 16 28.74 -0.43 13.50
CA VAL A 16 27.46 0.27 13.58
C VAL A 16 26.57 -0.32 12.49
N ALA A 17 25.79 -1.33 12.85
CA ALA A 17 24.70 -1.82 12.00
C ALA A 17 23.71 -0.66 11.83
N ALA A 18 23.77 0.03 10.70
CA ALA A 18 22.77 0.99 10.29
C ALA A 18 21.44 0.25 10.16
N LEU A 19 20.60 0.37 11.18
CA LEU A 19 19.20 -0.05 11.16
C LEU A 19 18.50 0.82 10.09
N ALA A 20 18.52 0.36 8.84
CA ALA A 20 17.70 0.95 7.81
C ALA A 20 16.25 0.91 8.33
N PRO A 21 15.54 2.05 8.37
CA PRO A 21 14.15 2.05 8.78
C PRO A 21 13.38 1.12 7.84
N ALA A 22 12.77 0.08 8.41
CA ALA A 22 11.88 -0.80 7.65
C ALA A 22 10.81 0.06 6.98
N PRO A 23 10.51 -0.14 5.68
CA PRO A 23 9.50 0.62 5.00
C PRO A 23 8.18 0.49 5.78
N ALA A 24 7.63 1.62 6.18
CA ALA A 24 6.41 1.68 6.94
C ALA A 24 5.25 1.59 5.94
N PHE A 25 4.50 0.50 5.96
CA PHE A 25 3.32 0.26 5.14
C PHE A 25 2.05 0.71 5.87
N GLY A 26 0.98 1.01 5.15
CA GLY A 26 -0.30 1.52 5.69
C GLY A 26 -1.03 0.61 6.66
N SER A 27 -0.46 -0.57 6.82
CA SER A 27 -0.77 -1.55 7.84
C SER A 27 0.52 -2.27 8.23
N ALA A 28 0.63 -2.72 9.47
CA ALA A 28 1.80 -3.47 9.89
C ALA A 28 1.75 -4.89 9.34
N ILE A 29 2.80 -5.32 8.67
CA ILE A 29 2.97 -6.73 8.31
C ILE A 29 3.33 -7.49 9.58
N ILE A 30 2.47 -8.42 9.96
CA ILE A 30 2.67 -9.23 11.18
C ILE A 30 3.01 -10.70 10.89
N GLY A 31 2.89 -11.13 9.65
CA GLY A 31 3.25 -12.49 9.23
C GLY A 31 3.34 -12.63 7.72
N ARG A 32 3.97 -13.72 7.27
CA ARG A 32 4.04 -14.13 5.87
C ARG A 32 3.75 -15.60 5.72
N ASN A 33 3.07 -15.96 4.61
CA ASN A 33 2.66 -17.34 4.29
C ASN A 33 1.93 -18.00 5.47
N VAL A 34 0.93 -17.30 5.99
CA VAL A 34 0.18 -17.68 7.18
C VAL A 34 -1.13 -18.39 6.81
N THR A 35 -1.62 -19.23 7.72
CA THR A 35 -2.94 -19.87 7.67
C THR A 35 -3.64 -19.74 9.01
N GLY A 36 -4.97 -19.86 9.02
CA GLY A 36 -5.78 -19.89 10.23
C GLY A 36 -5.67 -18.63 11.09
N ALA A 37 -5.56 -17.45 10.45
CA ALA A 37 -5.46 -16.19 11.17
C ALA A 37 -6.78 -15.84 11.89
N THR A 38 -6.68 -15.48 13.16
CA THR A 38 -7.80 -15.03 14.00
C THR A 38 -7.52 -13.65 14.57
N LEU A 39 -8.57 -12.92 14.90
CA LEU A 39 -8.51 -11.59 15.50
C LEU A 39 -9.56 -11.48 16.60
N SER A 40 -9.15 -10.96 17.75
CA SER A 40 -10.04 -10.54 18.83
C SER A 40 -9.48 -9.28 19.49
N ILE A 41 -10.33 -8.54 20.21
CA ILE A 41 -9.99 -7.29 20.85
C ILE A 41 -10.26 -7.42 22.35
N ASP A 42 -9.27 -7.11 23.18
CA ASP A 42 -9.45 -7.13 24.63
C ASP A 42 -10.14 -5.85 25.16
N ARG A 43 -10.42 -5.85 26.45
CA ARG A 43 -11.09 -4.70 27.11
C ARG A 43 -10.26 -3.41 27.09
N GLN A 44 -8.94 -3.52 26.87
CA GLN A 44 -8.03 -2.38 26.72
C GLN A 44 -7.92 -1.89 25.26
N GLY A 45 -8.72 -2.45 24.34
CA GLY A 45 -8.69 -2.10 22.91
C GLY A 45 -7.49 -2.66 22.14
N ARG A 46 -6.73 -3.59 22.72
CA ARG A 46 -5.58 -4.22 22.07
C ARG A 46 -6.04 -5.38 21.20
N ALA A 47 -5.45 -5.50 20.02
CA ALA A 47 -5.70 -6.64 19.14
C ALA A 47 -4.87 -7.85 19.56
N HIS A 48 -5.51 -8.99 19.66
CA HIS A 48 -4.91 -10.30 19.81
C HIS A 48 -5.07 -11.07 18.50
N VAL A 49 -3.96 -11.38 17.86
CA VAL A 49 -3.93 -12.13 16.61
C VAL A 49 -3.21 -13.44 16.83
N SER A 50 -3.78 -14.54 16.37
CA SER A 50 -3.09 -15.82 16.25
C SER A 50 -3.14 -16.34 14.83
N TYR A 51 -2.11 -17.07 14.39
CA TYR A 51 -1.98 -17.64 13.06
C TYR A 51 -0.93 -18.75 13.05
N ARG A 52 -0.91 -19.54 12.00
CA ARG A 52 0.14 -20.53 11.74
C ARG A 52 1.08 -20.04 10.65
N SER A 53 2.38 -20.21 10.89
CA SER A 53 3.44 -19.90 9.92
C SER A 53 4.57 -20.90 10.05
N GLY A 54 4.96 -21.54 8.93
CA GLY A 54 5.97 -22.60 8.94
C GLY A 54 5.62 -23.76 9.86
N GLY A 55 4.34 -24.18 9.88
CA GLY A 55 3.83 -25.27 10.74
C GLY A 55 3.70 -24.93 12.22
N ARG A 56 4.12 -23.74 12.68
CA ARG A 56 4.10 -23.31 14.09
C ARG A 56 3.01 -22.28 14.35
N GLU A 57 2.35 -22.39 15.48
CA GLU A 57 1.45 -21.38 15.97
C GLU A 57 2.22 -20.12 16.39
N ARG A 58 1.72 -18.98 16.00
CA ARG A 58 2.26 -17.66 16.34
C ARG A 58 1.14 -16.82 16.93
N SER A 59 1.49 -15.96 17.84
CA SER A 59 0.58 -14.98 18.41
C SER A 59 1.24 -13.61 18.51
N VAL A 60 0.45 -12.56 18.37
CA VAL A 60 0.89 -11.18 18.54
C VAL A 60 -0.20 -10.38 19.21
N VAL A 61 0.20 -9.54 20.16
CA VAL A 61 -0.63 -8.51 20.75
C VAL A 61 -0.18 -7.17 20.19
N ALA A 62 -1.13 -6.39 19.68
CA ALA A 62 -0.87 -5.11 19.05
C ALA A 62 -1.68 -4.00 19.73
N TRP A 63 -1.07 -2.81 19.88
CA TRP A 63 -1.74 -1.62 20.43
C TRP A 63 -1.05 -0.33 19.98
N GLY A 64 -1.65 0.80 20.31
CA GLY A 64 -1.09 2.15 20.20
C GLY A 64 -1.59 2.87 18.97
N ALA A 65 -0.97 2.64 17.81
CA ALA A 65 -1.26 3.44 16.63
C ALA A 65 -2.74 3.41 16.20
N ILE A 66 -3.25 4.57 15.85
CA ILE A 66 -4.56 4.73 15.22
C ILE A 66 -4.49 5.82 14.16
N ASN A 67 -4.98 5.54 12.97
CA ASN A 67 -4.96 6.40 11.79
C ASN A 67 -3.55 6.76 11.30
N ALA A 68 -3.46 7.14 10.04
CA ALA A 68 -2.26 7.69 9.44
C ALA A 68 -2.13 9.19 9.77
N ARG A 69 -0.90 9.67 9.78
CA ARG A 69 -0.56 11.10 9.82
C ARG A 69 0.18 11.48 8.57
N ALA A 70 0.01 12.70 8.10
CA ALA A 70 0.86 13.23 7.04
C ALA A 70 2.33 13.23 7.49
N PRO A 71 3.29 12.85 6.64
CA PRO A 71 4.72 12.92 6.95
C PRO A 71 5.13 14.35 7.32
N SER A 72 5.95 14.44 8.36
CA SER A 72 6.50 15.71 8.83
C SER A 72 7.88 15.45 9.44
N THR A 73 8.79 16.41 9.33
CA THR A 73 10.08 16.38 10.01
C THR A 73 9.94 16.48 11.53
N HIS A 74 8.82 17.05 11.99
CA HIS A 74 8.55 17.28 13.43
C HIS A 74 7.62 16.24 14.05
N THR A 75 6.91 15.45 13.22
CA THR A 75 5.93 14.49 13.72
C THR A 75 6.13 13.14 13.05
N ALA A 76 6.58 12.17 13.82
CA ALA A 76 6.76 10.81 13.33
C ALA A 76 5.41 10.17 12.94
N GLN A 77 5.45 9.28 11.95
CA GLN A 77 4.32 8.42 11.62
C GLN A 77 3.93 7.57 12.83
N VAL A 78 2.63 7.34 12.98
CA VAL A 78 2.13 6.43 14.00
C VAL A 78 2.54 5.00 13.68
N LYS A 79 2.93 4.25 14.72
CA LYS A 79 3.36 2.86 14.60
C LYS A 79 2.68 2.00 15.64
N PHE A 80 2.46 0.74 15.31
CA PHE A 80 2.04 -0.24 16.31
C PHE A 80 3.18 -0.55 17.28
N ARG A 81 2.77 -0.81 18.53
CA ARG A 81 3.57 -1.60 19.47
C ARG A 81 3.12 -3.05 19.32
N LEU A 82 4.05 -3.93 19.00
CA LEU A 82 3.80 -5.34 18.77
C LEU A 82 4.55 -6.17 19.79
N ARG A 83 3.89 -7.16 20.37
CA ARG A 83 4.51 -8.14 21.26
C ARG A 83 4.14 -9.54 20.81
N TYR A 84 5.13 -10.26 20.35
CA TYR A 84 4.99 -11.64 19.86
C TYR A 84 5.09 -12.65 21.00
N GLY A 85 4.47 -13.82 20.82
CA GLY A 85 4.51 -14.93 21.78
C GLY A 85 3.51 -14.80 22.93
N LEU A 86 2.82 -13.68 23.06
CA LEU A 86 1.76 -13.53 24.06
C LEU A 86 0.44 -14.06 23.52
N ARG A 87 -0.16 -14.96 24.27
CA ARG A 87 -1.53 -15.40 24.06
C ARG A 87 -2.46 -14.49 24.85
N GLY A 88 -3.59 -14.20 24.27
CA GLY A 88 -4.65 -13.44 24.88
C GLY A 88 -5.93 -13.67 24.11
N GLY A 89 -7.00 -13.14 24.62
CA GLY A 89 -8.31 -13.26 24.01
C GLY A 89 -9.12 -11.98 24.23
N GLY A 90 -10.23 -11.91 23.55
CA GLY A 90 -11.14 -10.79 23.61
C GLY A 90 -12.39 -11.07 22.80
N VAL A 91 -13.15 -10.05 22.55
CA VAL A 91 -14.37 -10.10 21.76
C VAL A 91 -14.10 -9.43 20.40
N CYS A 92 -14.70 -9.96 19.34
CA CYS A 92 -14.74 -9.31 18.05
C CYS A 92 -16.18 -8.84 17.82
N LEU A 93 -16.47 -7.59 18.12
CA LEU A 93 -17.76 -7.03 17.77
C LEU A 93 -17.91 -6.94 16.26
N PRO A 94 -19.12 -7.10 15.72
CA PRO A 94 -19.36 -7.02 14.28
C PRO A 94 -18.78 -5.74 13.66
N TYR A 95 -18.11 -5.90 12.56
CA TYR A 95 -17.59 -4.80 11.75
C TYR A 95 -18.76 -4.19 10.93
N ASP A 96 -18.98 -2.91 11.07
CA ASP A 96 -20.02 -2.13 10.40
C ASP A 96 -19.45 -1.02 9.49
N GLY A 97 -18.16 -1.10 9.18
CA GLY A 97 -17.47 -0.14 8.32
C GLY A 97 -17.54 -0.50 6.83
N PRO A 98 -16.89 0.30 5.96
CA PRO A 98 -16.87 0.06 4.52
C PRO A 98 -16.20 -1.27 4.14
N PRO A 99 -16.52 -1.85 2.97
CA PRO A 99 -15.87 -3.06 2.48
C PRO A 99 -14.35 -2.89 2.40
N LEU A 100 -13.62 -3.92 2.79
CA LEU A 100 -12.15 -3.94 2.73
C LEU A 100 -11.67 -5.01 1.74
N ALA A 101 -10.67 -4.66 0.93
CA ALA A 101 -10.04 -5.60 0.01
C ALA A 101 -9.29 -6.70 0.78
N TRP A 102 -9.37 -7.94 0.30
CA TRP A 102 -8.65 -9.10 0.87
C TRP A 102 -8.85 -9.30 2.38
N LEU A 103 -10.03 -8.97 2.86
CA LEU A 103 -10.37 -9.06 4.27
C LEU A 103 -10.42 -10.52 4.73
N LEU A 104 -9.68 -10.83 5.80
CA LEU A 104 -9.82 -12.08 6.55
C LEU A 104 -10.78 -11.90 7.73
N LYS A 105 -10.59 -10.84 8.49
CA LYS A 105 -11.39 -10.54 9.67
C LYS A 105 -11.33 -9.06 9.99
N ALA A 106 -12.45 -8.46 10.36
CA ALA A 106 -12.49 -7.13 10.97
C ALA A 106 -13.36 -7.14 12.23
N CYS A 107 -12.98 -6.32 13.19
CA CYS A 107 -13.67 -6.16 14.46
C CYS A 107 -13.83 -4.68 14.80
N LYS A 108 -14.97 -4.32 15.36
CA LYS A 108 -15.18 -3.04 16.04
C LYS A 108 -14.73 -3.19 17.48
N ALA A 109 -13.94 -2.24 17.97
CA ALA A 109 -13.53 -2.15 19.36
C ALA A 109 -14.58 -1.37 20.18
N GLN A 110 -14.55 -1.50 21.50
CA GLN A 110 -15.49 -0.81 22.39
C GLN A 110 -15.38 0.71 22.33
N ASP A 111 -14.20 1.23 22.02
CA ASP A 111 -13.93 2.66 21.84
C ASP A 111 -14.41 3.22 20.49
N GLY A 112 -15.04 2.40 19.65
CA GLY A 112 -15.50 2.75 18.30
C GLY A 112 -14.42 2.76 17.22
N SER A 113 -13.20 2.32 17.54
CA SER A 113 -12.17 2.07 16.53
C SER A 113 -12.36 0.71 15.86
N TYR A 114 -11.66 0.49 14.75
CA TYR A 114 -11.72 -0.73 13.97
C TYR A 114 -10.34 -1.37 13.86
N TRP A 115 -10.32 -2.68 13.96
CA TRP A 115 -9.17 -3.51 13.67
C TRP A 115 -9.48 -4.42 12.49
N ALA A 116 -8.54 -4.61 11.59
CA ALA A 116 -8.68 -5.54 10.47
C ALA A 116 -7.42 -6.33 10.21
N LEU A 117 -7.63 -7.58 9.81
CA LEU A 117 -6.65 -8.45 9.19
C LEU A 117 -6.97 -8.55 7.71
N GLN A 118 -6.02 -8.20 6.87
CA GLN A 118 -6.07 -8.34 5.42
C GLN A 118 -4.89 -9.22 4.97
N SER A 119 -5.09 -10.01 3.93
CA SER A 119 -4.00 -10.84 3.40
C SER A 119 -4.05 -10.92 1.89
N TRP A 120 -2.91 -10.62 1.26
CA TRP A 120 -2.76 -10.70 -0.19
C TRP A 120 -1.34 -11.09 -0.58
N VAL A 121 -1.20 -11.58 -1.81
CA VAL A 121 0.11 -11.81 -2.40
C VAL A 121 0.66 -10.49 -2.89
N ARG A 122 1.78 -10.08 -2.33
CA ARG A 122 2.49 -8.91 -2.81
C ARG A 122 3.16 -9.21 -4.15
N LEU A 123 2.66 -8.60 -5.19
CA LEU A 123 3.33 -8.63 -6.50
C LEU A 123 4.56 -7.72 -6.44
N LYS A 124 5.68 -8.18 -6.98
CA LYS A 124 6.86 -7.33 -7.13
C LYS A 124 6.61 -6.31 -8.25
N PRO A 125 7.00 -5.05 -8.06
CA PRO A 125 6.90 -4.05 -9.11
C PRO A 125 7.93 -4.38 -10.20
N ASN A 126 7.49 -4.98 -11.25
CA ASN A 126 8.20 -5.12 -12.52
C ASN A 126 7.19 -5.57 -13.58
N TYR A 127 7.56 -5.50 -14.82
CA TYR A 127 6.74 -5.87 -15.97
C TYR A 127 6.47 -7.38 -16.04
N GLY A 128 5.72 -7.92 -15.10
CA GLY A 128 5.40 -9.33 -15.02
C GLY A 128 6.10 -10.11 -13.92
N GLY A 129 6.57 -9.40 -12.90
CA GLY A 129 7.35 -9.95 -11.79
C GLY A 129 6.80 -11.16 -11.08
N THR A 130 7.71 -11.90 -10.51
CA THR A 130 7.43 -13.07 -9.69
C THR A 130 6.55 -12.71 -8.50
N ARG A 131 5.60 -13.58 -8.16
CA ARG A 131 4.78 -13.45 -6.95
C ARG A 131 5.67 -13.37 -5.72
N GLY A 132 5.38 -12.40 -4.87
CA GLY A 132 5.92 -12.33 -3.51
C GLY A 132 5.24 -13.33 -2.58
N ALA A 133 5.60 -13.27 -1.31
CA ALA A 133 4.92 -14.01 -0.26
C ALA A 133 3.49 -13.48 -0.02
N MET A 134 2.60 -14.35 0.44
CA MET A 134 1.33 -13.92 1.03
C MET A 134 1.64 -13.17 2.32
N GLU A 135 1.24 -11.92 2.42
CA GLU A 135 1.48 -11.09 3.61
C GLU A 135 0.21 -10.98 4.44
N LEU A 136 0.35 -11.06 5.76
CA LEU A 136 -0.70 -10.78 6.72
C LEU A 136 -0.50 -9.39 7.30
N HIS A 137 -1.47 -8.52 7.08
CA HIS A 137 -1.45 -7.12 7.48
C HIS A 137 -2.48 -6.87 8.58
N LEU A 138 -2.06 -6.09 9.58
CA LEU A 138 -2.92 -5.63 10.66
C LEU A 138 -3.10 -4.11 10.57
N SER A 139 -4.34 -3.66 10.63
CA SER A 139 -4.71 -2.23 10.56
C SER A 139 -5.55 -1.82 11.77
N HIS A 140 -5.42 -0.55 12.18
CA HIS A 140 -6.20 0.03 13.28
C HIS A 140 -6.57 1.47 12.93
N TRP A 141 -7.86 1.77 12.85
CA TRP A 141 -8.33 3.11 12.47
C TRP A 141 -9.64 3.49 13.16
N ARG A 142 -9.95 4.78 13.09
CA ARG A 142 -11.24 5.35 13.49
C ARG A 142 -11.69 6.33 12.43
N GLY A 143 -12.99 6.33 12.12
CA GLY A 143 -13.59 7.24 11.14
C GLY A 143 -13.30 6.84 9.69
N ALA A 144 -13.19 7.84 8.81
CA ALA A 144 -13.11 7.64 7.38
C ALA A 144 -11.85 6.88 6.94
N LEU A 145 -12.02 6.05 5.93
CA LEU A 145 -10.92 5.45 5.16
C LEU A 145 -10.50 6.37 4.00
N PRO A 146 -9.28 6.18 3.46
CA PRO A 146 -8.95 6.75 2.17
C PRO A 146 -9.91 6.26 1.10
N ALA A 147 -10.36 7.15 0.24
CA ALA A 147 -11.17 6.85 -0.93
C ALA A 147 -10.30 6.94 -2.19
N LEU A 148 -10.30 5.87 -2.96
CA LEU A 148 -9.56 5.77 -4.21
C LEU A 148 -10.57 5.60 -5.34
N SER A 149 -10.49 6.46 -6.36
CA SER A 149 -11.27 6.36 -7.59
C SER A 149 -10.33 6.09 -8.75
N LEU A 150 -10.78 5.31 -9.72
CA LEU A 150 -10.02 4.95 -10.91
C LEU A 150 -10.92 5.02 -12.14
N TYR A 151 -10.44 5.68 -13.17
CA TYR A 151 -11.13 5.83 -14.46
C TYR A 151 -10.16 5.51 -15.59
N GLN A 152 -10.73 5.26 -16.77
CA GLN A 152 -9.96 4.91 -17.95
C GLN A 152 -10.37 5.77 -19.14
N ASN A 153 -9.39 6.07 -19.97
CA ASN A 153 -9.54 6.63 -21.32
C ASN A 153 -8.41 6.11 -22.22
N TRP A 154 -8.20 6.74 -23.36
CA TRP A 154 -7.12 6.43 -24.29
C TRP A 154 -6.17 7.58 -24.45
N ALA A 155 -4.87 7.26 -24.49
CA ALA A 155 -3.84 8.19 -24.93
C ALA A 155 -3.58 7.98 -26.41
N TYR A 156 -3.53 9.08 -27.17
CA TYR A 156 -3.32 9.08 -28.62
C TYR A 156 -4.30 8.18 -29.40
N GLY A 157 -5.53 8.03 -28.91
CA GLY A 157 -6.54 7.17 -29.51
C GLY A 157 -6.21 5.68 -29.54
N LYS A 158 -5.17 5.25 -28.86
CA LYS A 158 -4.59 3.89 -29.00
C LYS A 158 -4.23 3.22 -27.68
N TYR A 159 -3.55 3.92 -26.81
CA TYR A 159 -3.00 3.32 -25.59
C TYR A 159 -3.97 3.49 -24.42
N ARG A 160 -4.03 2.48 -23.57
CA ARG A 160 -4.77 2.61 -22.32
C ARG A 160 -4.10 3.65 -21.43
N HIS A 161 -4.92 4.55 -20.96
CA HIS A 161 -4.55 5.52 -19.97
C HIS A 161 -5.58 5.45 -18.84
N PHE A 162 -5.13 5.44 -17.61
CA PHE A 162 -6.03 5.59 -16.51
C PHE A 162 -5.60 6.73 -15.59
N PHE A 163 -6.59 7.30 -14.97
CA PHE A 163 -6.44 8.39 -14.06
C PHE A 163 -7.33 8.15 -12.84
N GLY A 164 -7.01 8.80 -11.74
CA GLY A 164 -7.72 8.56 -10.51
C GLY A 164 -7.51 9.66 -9.50
N ARG A 165 -8.22 9.50 -8.40
CA ARG A 165 -8.14 10.42 -7.27
C ARG A 165 -8.08 9.64 -5.97
N LEU A 166 -7.10 10.00 -5.13
CA LEU A 166 -6.99 9.49 -3.77
C LEU A 166 -7.31 10.61 -2.78
N THR A 167 -8.29 10.39 -1.93
CA THR A 167 -8.65 11.34 -0.88
C THR A 167 -8.63 10.68 0.50
N TYR A 168 -8.33 11.45 1.52
CA TYR A 168 -8.40 11.01 2.90
C TYR A 168 -8.94 12.12 3.78
N ARG A 169 -10.01 11.84 4.53
CA ARG A 169 -10.73 12.83 5.36
C ARG A 169 -11.15 14.06 4.58
N GLY A 170 -11.68 13.84 3.36
CA GLY A 170 -12.16 14.90 2.48
C GLY A 170 -11.08 15.77 1.83
N ARG A 171 -9.80 15.44 2.03
CA ARG A 171 -8.68 16.13 1.42
C ARG A 171 -7.98 15.25 0.40
N GLY A 172 -7.54 15.83 -0.70
CA GLY A 172 -6.71 15.14 -1.67
C GLY A 172 -5.39 14.68 -1.04
N VAL A 173 -5.00 13.45 -1.34
CA VAL A 173 -3.70 12.90 -0.99
C VAL A 173 -2.79 13.06 -2.20
N TYR A 174 -1.81 13.91 -2.09
CA TYR A 174 -0.91 14.31 -3.18
C TYR A 174 0.53 14.37 -2.70
N GLY A 175 1.44 14.68 -3.61
CA GLY A 175 2.85 14.82 -3.28
C GLY A 175 3.57 13.49 -3.30
N PHE A 176 3.31 12.69 -4.33
CA PHE A 176 4.02 11.46 -4.56
C PHE A 176 5.53 11.71 -4.65
N THR A 177 6.25 11.07 -3.79
CA THR A 177 7.71 10.97 -3.87
C THR A 177 8.07 9.54 -4.26
N ALA A 178 9.23 9.37 -4.87
CA ALA A 178 9.76 8.03 -5.10
C ALA A 178 10.53 7.56 -3.86
N THR A 179 10.41 6.27 -3.54
CA THR A 179 11.36 5.61 -2.64
C THR A 179 12.73 5.52 -3.30
N GLY A 180 13.78 5.19 -2.55
CA GLY A 180 15.11 4.92 -3.12
C GLY A 180 15.13 3.82 -4.19
N HIS A 181 14.06 3.01 -4.30
CA HIS A 181 13.88 1.98 -5.33
C HIS A 181 12.86 2.39 -6.40
N GLY A 182 12.46 3.65 -6.48
CA GLY A 182 11.57 4.19 -7.49
C GLY A 182 10.07 3.92 -7.28
N ALA A 183 9.64 3.29 -6.18
CA ALA A 183 8.23 3.12 -5.89
C ALA A 183 7.61 4.47 -5.47
N PRO A 184 6.48 4.89 -6.06
CA PRO A 184 5.84 6.15 -5.71
C PRO A 184 5.25 6.11 -4.31
N LEU A 185 5.35 7.22 -3.59
CA LEU A 185 4.75 7.44 -2.28
C LEU A 185 3.81 8.63 -2.33
N ASP A 186 2.66 8.52 -1.67
CA ASP A 186 1.76 9.64 -1.46
C ASP A 186 2.25 10.56 -0.33
N SER A 187 1.56 11.68 -0.09
CA SER A 187 1.90 12.65 0.97
C SER A 187 1.78 12.09 2.39
N TYR A 188 1.19 10.90 2.56
CA TYR A 188 1.12 10.17 3.82
C TYR A 188 2.14 9.03 3.91
N GLY A 189 3.05 8.94 2.94
CA GLY A 189 4.03 7.87 2.85
C GLY A 189 3.42 6.55 2.37
N ARG A 190 2.37 6.58 1.55
CA ARG A 190 1.72 5.43 0.93
C ARG A 190 2.32 5.14 -0.42
N ASN A 191 2.38 3.87 -0.77
CA ASN A 191 2.66 3.45 -2.13
C ASN A 191 1.34 3.29 -2.89
N ILE A 192 1.28 3.82 -4.11
CA ILE A 192 0.20 3.52 -5.03
C ILE A 192 0.73 2.59 -6.09
N TYR A 193 0.08 1.46 -6.22
CA TYR A 193 0.42 0.41 -7.17
C TYR A 193 -0.69 0.26 -8.19
N VAL A 194 -0.25 -0.02 -9.41
CA VAL A 194 -1.14 -0.35 -10.52
C VAL A 194 -0.88 -1.77 -10.95
N ASP A 195 -1.93 -2.56 -11.00
CA ASP A 195 -1.88 -3.93 -11.49
C ASP A 195 -2.80 -4.09 -12.68
N THR A 196 -2.37 -4.91 -13.65
CA THR A 196 -3.15 -5.32 -14.82
C THR A 196 -3.45 -6.81 -14.77
N PHE A 197 -4.60 -7.21 -15.28
CA PHE A 197 -5.02 -8.60 -15.35
C PHE A 197 -5.01 -9.09 -16.78
N ASN A 198 -4.42 -10.27 -17.02
CA ASN A 198 -4.27 -10.86 -18.35
C ASN A 198 -3.68 -9.87 -19.35
N SER A 199 -2.60 -9.24 -18.97
CA SER A 199 -1.89 -8.27 -19.78
C SER A 199 -0.93 -8.97 -20.76
N ARG A 200 -0.20 -8.19 -21.55
CA ARG A 200 0.87 -8.70 -22.42
C ARG A 200 2.03 -9.35 -21.66
N TYR A 201 2.05 -9.21 -20.33
CA TYR A 201 3.01 -9.88 -19.45
C TYR A 201 2.57 -11.27 -18.99
N GLY A 202 1.37 -11.71 -19.34
CA GLY A 202 0.88 -13.06 -19.06
C GLY A 202 -0.50 -13.11 -18.41
N LYS A 203 -0.92 -14.32 -18.04
CA LYS A 203 -2.18 -14.58 -17.35
C LYS A 203 -2.13 -14.17 -15.88
N GLY A 204 -3.25 -13.70 -15.35
CA GLY A 204 -3.39 -13.28 -13.97
C GLY A 204 -2.99 -11.82 -13.75
N TRP A 205 -2.84 -11.44 -12.48
CA TRP A 205 -2.48 -10.09 -12.10
C TRP A 205 -0.97 -9.88 -12.17
N HIS A 206 -0.56 -8.82 -12.85
CA HIS A 206 0.82 -8.35 -12.93
C HIS A 206 0.90 -6.93 -12.43
N ARG A 207 1.89 -6.63 -11.58
CA ARG A 207 2.14 -5.27 -11.12
C ARG A 207 2.97 -4.54 -12.15
N GLU A 208 2.40 -3.47 -12.68
CA GLU A 208 3.13 -2.55 -13.52
C GLU A 208 4.08 -1.72 -12.66
N ASN A 209 5.28 -1.49 -13.18
CA ASN A 209 6.20 -0.54 -12.58
C ASN A 209 5.74 0.87 -13.01
N SER A 210 4.78 1.40 -12.31
CA SER A 210 4.10 2.61 -12.72
C SER A 210 4.85 3.85 -12.29
N PHE A 211 5.07 4.75 -13.21
CA PHE A 211 5.30 6.14 -12.90
C PHE A 211 3.94 6.81 -12.71
N LEU A 212 3.48 6.90 -11.50
CA LEU A 212 2.37 7.76 -11.19
C LEU A 212 2.88 9.19 -11.27
N THR A 213 2.55 9.89 -12.35
CA THR A 213 2.89 11.30 -12.48
C THR A 213 1.93 12.10 -11.62
N HIS A 214 2.48 12.70 -10.58
CA HIS A 214 1.75 13.65 -9.75
C HIS A 214 2.15 15.08 -10.11
N HIS A 215 1.16 15.96 -10.15
CA HIS A 215 1.42 17.39 -10.32
C HIS A 215 1.67 18.08 -8.99
N ARG A 216 2.85 18.72 -8.87
CA ARG A 216 3.09 19.71 -7.83
C ARG A 216 2.07 20.86 -8.01
N GLY A 217 1.31 21.13 -6.95
CA GLY A 217 0.38 22.26 -6.92
C GLY A 217 -1.09 21.90 -6.94
N HIS A 218 -1.47 20.63 -7.11
CA HIS A 218 -2.87 20.22 -7.03
C HIS A 218 -3.24 19.68 -5.64
N THR A 219 -4.34 20.17 -5.12
CA THR A 219 -4.86 19.82 -3.77
C THR A 219 -5.81 18.65 -3.78
N LEU A 220 -6.07 18.03 -4.93
CA LEU A 220 -7.16 17.08 -5.12
C LEU A 220 -6.73 15.62 -5.09
N GLY A 221 -5.43 15.32 -5.08
CA GLY A 221 -4.93 13.95 -5.00
C GLY A 221 -5.07 13.16 -6.30
N ASP A 222 -5.09 13.84 -7.44
CA ASP A 222 -5.26 13.21 -8.73
C ASP A 222 -3.95 12.57 -9.22
N PHE A 223 -4.09 11.46 -9.94
CA PHE A 223 -2.97 10.75 -10.56
C PHE A 223 -3.37 10.23 -11.93
N CYS A 224 -2.39 10.04 -12.80
CA CYS A 224 -2.59 9.44 -14.12
C CYS A 224 -1.45 8.50 -14.51
N TYR A 225 -1.75 7.53 -15.35
CA TYR A 225 -0.83 6.52 -15.80
C TYR A 225 -1.19 6.01 -17.21
N GLY A 226 -0.20 5.94 -18.10
CA GLY A 226 -0.37 5.43 -19.45
C GLY A 226 0.39 4.11 -19.65
N PHE A 227 -0.23 3.19 -20.39
CA PHE A 227 0.35 1.91 -20.74
C PHE A 227 1.00 1.96 -22.12
N PHE A 228 2.21 2.50 -22.18
CA PHE A 228 2.97 2.64 -23.41
C PHE A 228 4.07 1.57 -23.52
N PRO A 229 4.40 1.08 -24.73
CA PRO A 229 5.63 0.30 -24.92
C PRO A 229 6.85 1.17 -24.61
N HIS A 230 7.80 0.64 -23.85
CA HIS A 230 9.05 1.33 -23.54
C HIS A 230 10.19 0.36 -23.22
N PHE A 231 11.41 0.75 -23.50
CA PHE A 231 12.64 -0.02 -23.22
C PHE A 231 12.57 -1.50 -23.62
N GLY A 232 12.00 -1.82 -24.79
CA GLY A 232 11.84 -3.20 -25.27
C GLY A 232 10.73 -4.00 -24.59
N HIS A 233 9.99 -3.41 -23.65
CA HIS A 233 8.82 -4.03 -23.04
C HIS A 233 7.55 -3.66 -23.78
N PRO A 234 6.60 -4.59 -23.98
CA PRO A 234 5.28 -4.27 -24.51
C PRO A 234 4.50 -3.40 -23.54
N SER A 235 3.46 -2.71 -24.02
CA SER A 235 2.52 -2.05 -23.13
C SER A 235 1.82 -3.08 -22.24
N GLY A 236 1.53 -2.72 -20.98
CA GLY A 236 0.89 -3.58 -19.99
C GLY A 236 -0.62 -3.75 -20.13
N GLN A 237 -1.20 -3.44 -21.28
CA GLN A 237 -2.64 -3.52 -21.54
C GLN A 237 -3.23 -4.86 -21.12
N GLY A 238 -4.18 -4.83 -20.21
CA GLY A 238 -4.90 -6.00 -19.70
C GLY A 238 -6.40 -5.90 -19.91
N THR A 239 -7.15 -6.86 -19.38
CA THR A 239 -8.62 -6.91 -19.44
C THR A 239 -9.29 -6.30 -18.21
N LYS A 240 -8.54 -6.13 -17.14
CA LYS A 240 -8.97 -5.50 -15.90
C LYS A 240 -7.82 -4.76 -15.28
N TYR A 241 -8.13 -3.72 -14.53
CA TYR A 241 -7.15 -2.87 -13.88
C TYR A 241 -7.53 -2.67 -12.42
N ARG A 242 -6.53 -2.57 -11.55
CA ARG A 242 -6.73 -2.15 -10.18
C ARG A 242 -5.60 -1.23 -9.74
N ALA A 243 -5.96 -0.23 -8.96
CA ALA A 243 -5.02 0.59 -8.22
C ALA A 243 -5.16 0.29 -6.73
N THR A 244 -4.06 0.23 -6.02
CA THR A 244 -4.04 0.03 -4.56
C THR A 244 -3.19 1.08 -3.91
N ALA A 245 -3.68 1.66 -2.81
CA ALA A 245 -2.92 2.55 -1.94
C ALA A 245 -2.54 1.80 -0.67
N GLU A 246 -1.24 1.62 -0.49
CA GLU A 246 -0.63 0.91 0.63
C GLU A 246 0.53 1.77 1.15
N GLY A 247 0.71 1.86 2.45
CA GLY A 247 1.83 2.66 2.93
C GLY A 247 1.86 2.80 4.45
N PRO A 248 2.78 3.60 4.99
CA PRO A 248 2.87 3.82 6.41
C PRO A 248 1.58 4.40 6.98
N GLY A 249 1.39 4.20 8.25
CA GLY A 249 0.18 4.50 8.97
C GLY A 249 -0.60 3.22 9.22
N VAL A 250 -1.77 3.37 9.80
CA VAL A 250 -2.48 2.25 10.42
C VAL A 250 -3.86 2.01 9.83
N THR A 251 -4.15 2.68 8.74
CA THR A 251 -5.39 2.45 7.97
C THR A 251 -5.23 1.25 7.04
N PRO A 252 -6.30 0.52 6.74
CA PRO A 252 -6.26 -0.60 5.82
C PRO A 252 -5.87 -0.17 4.40
N VAL A 253 -5.43 -1.14 3.62
CA VAL A 253 -5.21 -0.97 2.19
C VAL A 253 -6.54 -0.71 1.51
N VAL A 254 -6.57 0.32 0.69
CA VAL A 254 -7.73 0.63 -0.17
C VAL A 254 -7.41 0.25 -1.61
N MET A 255 -8.40 -0.24 -2.31
CA MET A 255 -8.29 -0.70 -3.68
C MET A 255 -9.48 -0.21 -4.49
N TRP A 256 -9.20 0.12 -5.73
CA TRP A 256 -10.20 0.31 -6.76
C TRP A 256 -9.89 -0.57 -7.96
N ALA A 257 -10.90 -1.17 -8.57
CA ALA A 257 -10.77 -2.00 -9.76
C ALA A 257 -11.67 -1.47 -10.87
N ALA A 258 -11.23 -1.64 -12.09
CA ALA A 258 -11.99 -1.33 -13.31
C ALA A 258 -11.74 -2.40 -14.37
N ASP A 259 -12.76 -2.67 -15.18
CA ASP A 259 -12.65 -3.53 -16.37
C ASP A 259 -12.08 -2.72 -17.55
N ASP A 260 -11.67 -3.43 -18.60
CA ASP A 260 -11.19 -2.80 -19.83
C ASP A 260 -12.32 -2.01 -20.53
N ILE A 261 -11.99 -0.85 -21.03
CA ILE A 261 -12.91 0.01 -21.79
C ILE A 261 -13.09 -0.43 -23.26
N GLY A 262 -12.36 -1.45 -23.70
CA GLY A 262 -12.46 -1.99 -25.06
C GLY A 262 -11.67 -1.22 -26.13
N ALA A 263 -12.19 -1.18 -27.34
CA ALA A 263 -11.62 -0.42 -28.45
C ALA A 263 -11.86 1.08 -28.28
N TYR A 264 -11.09 1.90 -28.98
CA TYR A 264 -11.23 3.36 -28.92
C TYR A 264 -12.63 3.81 -29.28
N ASP A 265 -13.23 4.61 -28.42
CA ASP A 265 -14.53 5.27 -28.59
C ASP A 265 -14.38 6.76 -28.28
N ALA A 266 -14.62 7.59 -29.29
CA ALA A 266 -14.43 9.04 -29.18
C ALA A 266 -15.42 9.68 -28.20
N THR A 267 -16.64 9.13 -28.04
CA THR A 267 -17.65 9.64 -27.13
C THR A 267 -17.22 9.39 -25.68
N VAL A 268 -16.81 8.17 -25.37
CA VAL A 268 -16.27 7.82 -24.05
C VAL A 268 -15.03 8.63 -23.74
N GLN A 269 -14.12 8.78 -24.70
CA GLN A 269 -12.92 9.62 -24.55
C GLN A 269 -13.29 11.06 -24.18
N GLN A 270 -14.25 11.66 -24.85
CA GLN A 270 -14.68 13.03 -24.57
C GLN A 270 -15.31 13.17 -23.17
N GLN A 271 -16.12 12.18 -22.76
CA GLN A 271 -16.70 12.15 -21.41
C GLN A 271 -15.60 12.07 -20.33
N MET A 272 -14.63 11.18 -20.50
CA MET A 272 -13.54 11.00 -19.55
C MET A 272 -12.63 12.23 -19.48
N GLN A 273 -12.32 12.85 -20.62
CA GLN A 273 -11.58 14.12 -20.64
C GLN A 273 -12.35 15.27 -19.99
N SER A 274 -13.68 15.25 -20.08
CA SER A 274 -14.51 16.24 -19.37
C SER A 274 -14.45 16.04 -17.86
N LEU A 275 -14.44 14.80 -17.42
CA LEU A 275 -14.26 14.45 -16.02
C LEU A 275 -12.87 14.90 -15.50
N GLU A 276 -11.80 14.59 -16.23
CA GLU A 276 -10.44 15.04 -15.90
C GLU A 276 -10.36 16.58 -15.80
N ARG A 277 -10.95 17.28 -16.77
CA ARG A 277 -11.00 18.74 -16.73
C ARG A 277 -11.73 19.27 -15.51
N SER A 278 -12.82 18.61 -15.08
CA SER A 278 -13.57 19.00 -13.89
C SER A 278 -12.75 18.90 -12.60
N TRP A 279 -11.71 18.08 -12.61
CA TRP A 279 -10.78 17.95 -11.48
C TRP A 279 -9.69 19.04 -11.47
N GLY A 280 -9.60 19.83 -12.53
CA GLY A 280 -8.65 20.94 -12.61
C GLY A 280 -7.21 20.53 -12.87
N ASP A 281 -6.94 19.26 -13.22
CA ASP A 281 -5.60 18.83 -13.60
C ASP A 281 -5.43 18.74 -15.12
N PRO A 282 -4.73 19.74 -15.75
CA PRO A 282 -4.53 19.75 -17.19
C PRO A 282 -3.49 18.74 -17.70
N LYS A 283 -2.79 18.06 -16.82
CA LYS A 283 -1.62 17.27 -17.21
C LYS A 283 -1.84 15.76 -17.18
N CYS A 284 -2.95 15.29 -16.64
CA CYS A 284 -3.45 13.95 -16.91
C CYS A 284 -4.09 13.82 -18.30
N ARG A 285 -4.03 14.86 -19.11
CA ARG A 285 -4.56 14.81 -20.48
C ARG A 285 -3.67 13.91 -21.33
N ALA A 286 -4.26 12.89 -21.88
CA ALA A 286 -3.68 12.13 -22.96
C ALA A 286 -3.77 12.87 -24.28
#